data_f07a27ea0b5de3bc8af035dbf905b334
#
_entry.id   f07a27ea0b5de3bc8af035dbf905b334
#
_cell.length_a   1.000
_cell.length_b   1.000
_cell.length_c   1.000
_cell.angle_alpha   90.00
_cell.angle_beta   90.00
_cell.angle_gamma   90.00
#
_symmetry.space_group_name_H-M   'P 1'
#
loop_
_entity.id
_entity.type
_entity.pdbx_description
1 polymer ?
#
loop_
_entity_poly.entity_id
_entity_poly.type
_entity_poly.pdbx_seq_one_letter_code
_entity_poly.pdbx_strand_id
1 'polypeptide(L)'
;ENIAITPQMRVLIASASVALTFGFKRYTYTSFRTILIYPDIYFSNITEQYHKGEFNPKNQVLVFSWKHFLEGNSIANDNINLGLHEFAHALHFEMKLQQHPNSHYFKKYFLKLLLEIRKAEKREKLLNTTYFRMYAFENKYEFLAVLIENYFETPDDFQKEFPVFYQKIRKMLNQ
;
A
#
# COMPACT_ATOMS: atom_id res chain seq x y z
N GLU A 1 -24.98 -8.16 6.02
CA GLU A 1 -25.43 -7.10 6.91
C GLU A 1 -24.91 -5.75 6.41
N ASN A 2 -25.78 -4.73 6.37
CA ASN A 2 -25.36 -3.37 5.99
C ASN A 2 -24.65 -2.71 7.16
N ILE A 3 -23.44 -2.19 6.95
CA ILE A 3 -22.72 -1.38 7.94
C ILE A 3 -23.04 0.10 7.73
N ALA A 4 -23.41 0.80 8.80
CA ALA A 4 -23.62 2.24 8.74
C ALA A 4 -22.28 2.99 8.71
N ILE A 5 -22.09 3.87 7.76
CA ILE A 5 -20.86 4.64 7.60
C ILE A 5 -20.78 5.74 8.66
N THR A 6 -19.80 5.64 9.54
CA THR A 6 -19.58 6.60 10.63
C THR A 6 -18.56 7.70 10.25
N PRO A 7 -18.57 8.85 10.94
CA PRO A 7 -17.52 9.86 10.81
C PRO A 7 -16.12 9.31 11.09
N GLN A 8 -15.98 8.40 12.07
CA GLN A 8 -14.72 7.75 12.40
C GLN A 8 -14.17 6.94 11.21
N MET A 9 -15.00 6.16 10.53
CA MET A 9 -14.60 5.42 9.31
C MET A 9 -14.02 6.37 8.26
N ARG A 10 -14.70 7.49 8.01
CA ARG A 10 -14.24 8.48 7.02
C ARG A 10 -12.88 9.06 7.37
N VAL A 11 -12.67 9.41 8.65
CA VAL A 11 -11.40 9.99 9.12
C VAL A 11 -10.27 8.98 9.01
N LEU A 12 -10.46 7.75 9.49
CA LEU A 12 -9.43 6.72 9.47
C LEU A 12 -9.04 6.31 8.04
N ILE A 13 -10.01 6.16 7.15
CA ILE A 13 -9.73 5.84 5.75
C ILE A 13 -9.02 7.02 5.07
N ALA A 14 -9.46 8.24 5.31
CA ALA A 14 -8.82 9.42 4.76
C ALA A 14 -7.37 9.58 5.29
N SER A 15 -7.10 9.26 6.56
CA SER A 15 -5.75 9.36 7.13
C SER A 15 -4.76 8.41 6.44
N ALA A 16 -5.16 7.17 6.14
CA ALA A 16 -4.32 6.23 5.39
C ALA A 16 -4.00 6.76 3.99
N SER A 17 -4.99 7.32 3.29
CA SER A 17 -4.81 7.96 1.99
C SER A 17 -3.85 9.15 2.05
N VAL A 18 -4.04 10.04 3.03
CA VAL A 18 -3.22 11.25 3.21
C VAL A 18 -1.78 10.88 3.57
N ALA A 19 -1.56 9.88 4.42
CA ALA A 19 -0.20 9.42 4.78
C ALA A 19 0.65 9.13 3.53
N LEU A 20 0.11 8.40 2.55
CA LEU A 20 0.82 8.08 1.31
C LEU A 20 1.05 9.29 0.41
N THR A 21 0.15 10.27 0.44
CA THR A 21 0.14 11.38 -0.51
C THR A 21 0.60 12.72 0.08
N PHE A 22 0.94 12.74 1.36
CA PHE A 22 1.33 13.97 2.09
C PHE A 22 2.49 14.73 1.43
N GLY A 23 3.45 14.04 0.85
CA GLY A 23 4.58 14.64 0.14
C GLY A 23 4.22 15.20 -1.26
N PHE A 24 3.03 14.95 -1.77
CA PHE A 24 2.62 15.37 -3.11
C PHE A 24 1.85 16.69 -3.07
N LYS A 25 2.20 17.63 -3.94
CA LYS A 25 1.44 18.86 -4.09
C LYS A 25 0.14 18.60 -4.85
N ARG A 26 -1.01 18.95 -4.27
CA ARG A 26 -2.34 18.87 -4.92
C ARG A 26 -2.61 17.49 -5.52
N TYR A 27 -2.63 16.49 -4.67
CA TYR A 27 -2.89 15.12 -5.09
C TYR A 27 -4.34 14.71 -4.83
N THR A 28 -4.96 14.08 -5.82
CA THR A 28 -6.27 13.43 -5.71
C THR A 28 -6.22 12.11 -6.46
N TYR A 29 -6.86 11.08 -5.91
CA TYR A 29 -7.06 9.83 -6.64
C TYR A 29 -8.15 10.01 -7.69
N THR A 30 -7.90 9.53 -8.91
CA THR A 30 -8.86 9.51 -10.02
C THR A 30 -9.21 8.09 -10.47
N SER A 31 -8.44 7.10 -10.00
CA SER A 31 -8.56 5.69 -10.37
C SER A 31 -9.72 4.97 -9.68
N PHE A 32 -10.30 5.55 -8.64
CA PHE A 32 -11.53 5.06 -8.03
C PHE A 32 -12.46 6.22 -7.65
N ARG A 33 -13.74 5.92 -7.59
CA ARG A 33 -14.81 6.90 -7.24
C ARG A 33 -15.57 6.50 -5.99
N THR A 34 -15.51 5.23 -5.63
CA THR A 34 -16.29 4.67 -4.54
C THR A 34 -15.38 3.86 -3.62
N ILE A 35 -15.58 4.03 -2.32
CA ILE A 35 -15.00 3.17 -1.30
C ILE A 35 -16.15 2.34 -0.72
N LEU A 36 -16.04 1.03 -0.84
CA LEU A 36 -16.98 0.06 -0.27
C LEU A 36 -16.43 -0.46 1.05
N ILE A 37 -17.30 -0.54 2.06
CA ILE A 37 -16.90 -1.04 3.38
C ILE A 37 -17.80 -2.22 3.75
N TYR A 38 -17.18 -3.37 3.96
CA TYR A 38 -17.82 -4.56 4.49
C TYR A 38 -17.49 -4.73 5.98
N PRO A 39 -18.41 -5.29 6.79
CA PRO A 39 -18.15 -5.54 8.21
C PRO A 39 -16.92 -6.43 8.45
N ASP A 40 -16.79 -7.51 7.68
CA ASP A 40 -15.70 -8.49 7.72
C ASP A 40 -15.25 -8.85 6.29
N ILE A 41 -14.52 -9.94 6.12
CA ILE A 41 -14.12 -10.45 4.79
C ILE A 41 -15.35 -10.59 3.87
N TYR A 42 -15.13 -10.39 2.59
CA TYR A 42 -16.19 -10.52 1.59
C TYR A 42 -15.74 -11.43 0.44
N PHE A 43 -16.69 -12.07 -0.21
CA PHE A 43 -16.44 -12.86 -1.39
C PHE A 43 -16.49 -11.97 -2.64
N SER A 44 -15.39 -11.93 -3.41
CA SER A 44 -15.33 -11.22 -4.69
C SER A 44 -15.77 -12.15 -5.82
N ASN A 45 -16.88 -11.83 -6.48
CA ASN A 45 -17.34 -12.57 -7.66
C ASN A 45 -16.40 -12.40 -8.88
N ILE A 46 -15.43 -11.50 -8.80
CA ILE A 46 -14.48 -11.21 -9.88
C ILE A 46 -13.26 -12.12 -9.79
N THR A 47 -12.73 -12.30 -8.58
CA THR A 47 -11.57 -13.14 -8.30
C THR A 47 -11.94 -14.54 -7.82
N GLU A 48 -13.23 -14.77 -7.50
CA GLU A 48 -13.77 -16.00 -6.91
C GLU A 48 -13.08 -16.38 -5.59
N GLN A 49 -12.69 -15.39 -4.81
CA GLN A 49 -11.97 -15.54 -3.54
C GLN A 49 -12.50 -14.62 -2.45
N TYR A 50 -12.19 -14.96 -1.20
CA TYR A 50 -12.44 -14.10 -0.05
C TYR A 50 -11.31 -13.08 0.10
N HIS A 51 -11.67 -11.80 0.29
CA HIS A 51 -10.74 -10.70 0.46
C HIS A 51 -11.00 -9.92 1.75
N LYS A 52 -9.92 -9.35 2.28
CA LYS A 52 -9.95 -8.34 3.35
C LYS A 52 -10.06 -6.93 2.77
N GLY A 53 -9.40 -6.70 1.65
CA GLY A 53 -9.42 -5.47 0.87
C GLY A 53 -9.19 -5.77 -0.62
N GLU A 54 -9.52 -4.81 -1.47
CA GLU A 54 -9.30 -4.93 -2.91
C GLU A 54 -9.31 -3.54 -3.56
N PHE A 55 -8.28 -3.22 -4.29
CA PHE A 55 -8.32 -2.12 -5.25
C PHE A 55 -8.70 -2.65 -6.63
N ASN A 56 -9.88 -2.26 -7.12
CA ASN A 56 -10.37 -2.68 -8.43
C ASN A 56 -10.52 -1.47 -9.39
N PRO A 57 -9.50 -1.18 -10.20
CA PRO A 57 -9.51 -0.04 -11.10
C PRO A 57 -10.53 -0.17 -12.25
N LYS A 58 -10.88 -1.39 -12.66
CA LYS A 58 -11.88 -1.62 -13.72
C LYS A 58 -13.27 -1.14 -13.28
N ASN A 59 -13.63 -1.43 -12.04
CA ASN A 59 -14.91 -1.02 -11.45
C ASN A 59 -14.81 0.34 -10.73
N GLN A 60 -13.63 0.94 -10.68
CA GLN A 60 -13.34 2.20 -9.99
C GLN A 60 -13.75 2.16 -8.51
N VAL A 61 -13.47 1.04 -7.84
CA VAL A 61 -13.76 0.85 -6.42
C VAL A 61 -12.51 0.48 -5.61
N LEU A 62 -12.52 0.92 -4.37
CA LEU A 62 -11.61 0.51 -3.32
C LEU A 62 -12.44 -0.13 -2.23
N VAL A 63 -12.10 -1.34 -1.79
CA VAL A 63 -12.92 -2.12 -0.87
C VAL A 63 -12.16 -2.41 0.39
N PHE A 64 -12.81 -2.31 1.55
CA PHE A 64 -12.23 -2.64 2.84
C PHE A 64 -13.15 -3.52 3.68
N SER A 65 -12.59 -4.53 4.32
CA SER A 65 -13.14 -5.14 5.52
C SER A 65 -12.90 -4.19 6.69
N TRP A 66 -13.95 -3.68 7.31
CA TRP A 66 -13.81 -2.74 8.42
C TRP A 66 -13.09 -3.36 9.63
N LYS A 67 -13.41 -4.61 9.95
CA LYS A 67 -12.74 -5.36 10.99
C LYS A 67 -11.23 -5.37 10.81
N HIS A 68 -10.75 -5.80 9.64
CA HIS A 68 -9.32 -5.89 9.35
C HIS A 68 -8.66 -4.52 9.17
N PHE A 69 -9.42 -3.52 8.73
CA PHE A 69 -8.96 -2.14 8.68
C PHE A 69 -8.68 -1.60 10.10
N LEU A 70 -9.58 -1.87 11.05
CA LEU A 70 -9.37 -1.50 12.47
C LEU A 70 -8.24 -2.30 13.11
N GLU A 71 -8.15 -3.60 12.87
CA GLU A 71 -7.05 -4.44 13.37
C GLU A 71 -5.70 -3.84 12.96
N GLY A 72 -5.49 -3.53 11.67
CA GLY A 72 -4.26 -2.93 11.18
C GLY A 72 -3.98 -1.52 11.71
N ASN A 73 -5.00 -0.77 12.13
CA ASN A 73 -4.80 0.53 12.78
C ASN A 73 -4.59 0.44 14.29
N SER A 74 -4.90 -0.69 14.91
CA SER A 74 -4.78 -0.87 16.36
C SER A 74 -3.39 -1.33 16.82
N ILE A 75 -2.65 -1.99 15.92
CA ILE A 75 -1.28 -2.47 16.16
C ILE A 75 -0.33 -1.68 15.27
N ALA A 76 0.40 -0.75 15.87
CA ALA A 76 1.18 0.24 15.12
C ALA A 76 2.52 -0.28 14.59
N ASN A 77 2.90 -1.54 14.84
CA ASN A 77 4.24 -2.06 14.57
C ASN A 77 4.29 -3.54 14.14
N ASP A 78 3.21 -4.07 13.59
CA ASP A 78 3.17 -5.44 13.07
C ASP A 78 3.37 -5.50 11.54
N ASN A 79 3.47 -4.34 10.90
CA ASN A 79 3.62 -4.19 9.45
C ASN A 79 2.46 -4.81 8.65
N ILE A 80 1.25 -4.76 9.21
CA ILE A 80 0.02 -5.25 8.59
C ILE A 80 -1.05 -4.17 8.67
N ASN A 81 -1.09 -3.30 7.68
CA ASN A 81 -2.05 -2.20 7.63
C ASN A 81 -2.85 -2.22 6.33
N LEU A 82 -4.08 -2.73 6.41
CA LEU A 82 -4.96 -2.87 5.23
C LEU A 82 -5.19 -1.53 4.52
N GLY A 83 -5.31 -0.44 5.25
CA GLY A 83 -5.51 0.89 4.68
C GLY A 83 -4.32 1.32 3.84
N LEU A 84 -3.11 1.27 4.40
CA LEU A 84 -1.87 1.58 3.67
C LEU A 84 -1.66 0.66 2.48
N HIS A 85 -1.96 -0.64 2.64
CA HIS A 85 -1.80 -1.65 1.61
C HIS A 85 -2.64 -1.36 0.35
N GLU A 86 -3.94 -1.21 0.52
CA GLU A 86 -4.84 -0.99 -0.62
C GLU A 86 -4.66 0.40 -1.25
N PHE A 87 -4.37 1.41 -0.45
CA PHE A 87 -4.01 2.72 -0.99
C PHE A 87 -2.66 2.71 -1.72
N ALA A 88 -1.72 1.83 -1.35
CA ALA A 88 -0.48 1.65 -2.11
C ALA A 88 -0.74 1.09 -3.52
N HIS A 89 -1.66 0.12 -3.66
CA HIS A 89 -2.10 -0.36 -4.97
C HIS A 89 -2.76 0.74 -5.79
N ALA A 90 -3.68 1.48 -5.19
CA ALA A 90 -4.36 2.60 -5.85
C ALA A 90 -3.35 3.67 -6.28
N LEU A 91 -2.41 4.06 -5.40
CA LEU A 91 -1.37 5.04 -5.70
C LEU A 91 -0.46 4.57 -6.85
N HIS A 92 0.01 3.32 -6.79
CA HIS A 92 0.85 2.77 -7.86
C HIS A 92 0.14 2.82 -9.21
N PHE A 93 -1.13 2.40 -9.27
CA PHE A 93 -1.93 2.41 -10.49
C PHE A 93 -2.12 3.84 -11.03
N GLU A 94 -2.47 4.77 -10.15
CA GLU A 94 -2.63 6.19 -10.46
C GLU A 94 -1.34 6.77 -11.04
N MET A 95 -0.21 6.57 -10.36
CA MET A 95 1.09 7.05 -10.80
C MET A 95 1.53 6.44 -12.14
N LYS A 96 1.09 5.22 -12.46
CA LYS A 96 1.36 4.59 -13.76
C LYS A 96 0.65 5.33 -14.90
N LEU A 97 -0.58 5.79 -14.69
CA LEU A 97 -1.42 6.41 -15.71
C LEU A 97 -1.13 7.90 -15.91
N GLN A 98 -0.83 8.61 -14.83
CA GLN A 98 -0.66 10.06 -14.88
C GLN A 98 0.69 10.49 -15.49
N GLN A 99 0.69 11.70 -16.10
CA GLN A 99 1.87 12.40 -16.59
C GLN A 99 2.14 13.68 -15.76
N HIS A 100 2.13 13.54 -14.45
CA HIS A 100 2.39 14.63 -13.51
C HIS A 100 3.83 14.52 -12.96
N PRO A 101 4.51 15.60 -12.51
CA PRO A 101 5.83 15.51 -11.91
C PRO A 101 5.96 14.47 -10.80
N ASN A 102 4.97 14.35 -9.90
CA ASN A 102 4.95 13.32 -8.87
C ASN A 102 5.01 11.91 -9.47
N SER A 103 4.27 11.65 -10.56
CA SER A 103 4.26 10.35 -11.22
C SER A 103 5.60 10.01 -11.88
N HIS A 104 6.31 11.02 -12.40
CA HIS A 104 7.64 10.83 -12.95
C HIS A 104 8.64 10.38 -11.85
N TYR A 105 8.63 11.06 -10.69
CA TYR A 105 9.48 10.68 -9.57
C TYR A 105 9.10 9.30 -9.03
N PHE A 106 7.83 9.03 -8.84
CA PHE A 106 7.34 7.72 -8.39
C PHE A 106 7.82 6.60 -9.32
N LYS A 107 7.56 6.70 -10.61
CA LYS A 107 7.98 5.70 -11.63
C LYS A 107 9.50 5.50 -11.63
N LYS A 108 10.27 6.60 -11.58
CA LYS A 108 11.73 6.56 -11.54
C LYS A 108 12.24 5.75 -10.34
N TYR A 109 11.73 6.00 -9.15
CA TYR A 109 12.20 5.32 -7.95
C TYR A 109 11.62 3.92 -7.80
N PHE A 110 10.42 3.65 -8.31
CA PHE A 110 9.89 2.30 -8.41
C PHE A 110 10.76 1.42 -9.34
N LEU A 111 11.16 1.91 -10.51
CA LEU A 111 12.09 1.20 -11.39
C LEU A 111 13.44 0.96 -10.71
N LYS A 112 13.99 1.95 -10.00
CA LYS A 112 15.22 1.78 -9.23
C LYS A 112 15.07 0.75 -8.11
N LEU A 113 13.92 0.67 -7.45
CA LEU A 113 13.60 -0.36 -6.47
C LEU A 113 13.66 -1.75 -7.11
N LEU A 114 12.98 -1.95 -8.24
CA LEU A 114 12.97 -3.22 -8.96
C LEU A 114 14.38 -3.64 -9.45
N LEU A 115 15.21 -2.68 -9.83
CA LEU A 115 16.61 -2.95 -10.20
C LEU A 115 17.46 -3.39 -8.99
N GLU A 116 17.21 -2.83 -7.80
CA GLU A 116 17.90 -3.28 -6.58
C GLU A 116 17.58 -4.74 -6.23
N ILE A 117 16.30 -5.15 -6.36
CA ILE A 117 15.86 -6.53 -6.10
C ILE A 117 16.56 -7.54 -7.04
N ARG A 118 16.93 -7.11 -8.25
CA ARG A 118 17.62 -7.98 -9.22
C ARG A 118 19.08 -8.22 -8.91
N LYS A 119 19.72 -7.42 -8.06
CA LYS A 119 21.10 -7.62 -7.63
C LYS A 119 21.18 -8.90 -6.78
N ALA A 120 22.11 -9.80 -7.11
CA ALA A 120 22.24 -11.11 -6.46
C ALA A 120 22.31 -11.01 -4.93
N GLU A 121 23.17 -10.13 -4.42
CA GLU A 121 23.34 -9.89 -2.97
C GLU A 121 22.03 -9.45 -2.28
N LYS A 122 21.29 -8.53 -2.91
CA LYS A 122 20.03 -8.04 -2.35
C LYS A 122 18.93 -9.09 -2.42
N ARG A 123 18.87 -9.83 -3.51
CA ARG A 123 17.94 -10.94 -3.69
C ARG A 123 18.19 -12.04 -2.66
N GLU A 124 19.44 -12.40 -2.44
CA GLU A 124 19.82 -13.39 -1.43
C GLU A 124 19.40 -12.94 -0.02
N LYS A 125 19.72 -11.68 0.35
CA LYS A 125 19.25 -11.10 1.63
C LYS A 125 17.74 -11.18 1.75
N LEU A 126 16.98 -10.84 0.70
CA LEU A 126 15.53 -10.88 0.71
C LEU A 126 14.95 -12.29 0.86
N LEU A 127 15.57 -13.29 0.24
CA LEU A 127 15.12 -14.69 0.32
C LEU A 127 15.45 -15.33 1.68
N ASN A 128 16.51 -14.89 2.33
CA ASN A 128 16.99 -15.43 3.61
C ASN A 128 16.47 -14.66 4.83
N THR A 129 15.73 -13.55 4.62
CA THR A 129 15.17 -12.78 5.74
C THR A 129 13.76 -13.26 6.10
N THR A 130 13.44 -13.21 7.38
CA THR A 130 12.07 -13.31 7.90
C THR A 130 11.43 -11.94 8.15
N TYR A 131 12.12 -10.86 7.78
CA TYR A 131 11.69 -9.49 8.03
C TYR A 131 10.40 -9.13 7.28
N PHE A 132 10.30 -9.56 6.02
CA PHE A 132 9.10 -9.37 5.24
C PHE A 132 8.24 -10.63 5.25
N ARG A 133 6.93 -10.46 5.36
CA ARG A 133 5.99 -11.59 5.22
C ARG A 133 6.06 -12.17 3.81
N MET A 134 5.82 -13.48 3.67
CA MET A 134 5.92 -14.22 2.40
C MET A 134 5.04 -13.63 1.30
N TYR A 135 3.90 -13.06 1.67
CA TYR A 135 2.97 -12.37 0.77
C TYR A 135 3.65 -11.27 -0.07
N ALA A 136 4.65 -10.59 0.47
CA ALA A 136 5.43 -9.58 -0.26
C ALA A 136 6.07 -10.13 -1.56
N PHE A 137 6.32 -11.43 -1.63
CA PHE A 137 7.03 -12.05 -2.75
C PHE A 137 6.12 -12.61 -3.83
N GLU A 138 4.81 -12.51 -3.71
CA GLU A 138 3.86 -12.94 -4.73
C GLU A 138 4.04 -12.19 -6.05
N ASN A 139 4.18 -10.88 -5.96
CA ASN A 139 4.47 -10.03 -7.12
C ASN A 139 5.03 -8.67 -6.69
N LYS A 140 5.50 -7.89 -7.68
CA LYS A 140 6.11 -6.57 -7.44
C LYS A 140 5.17 -5.52 -6.82
N TYR A 141 3.86 -5.71 -6.91
CA TYR A 141 2.87 -4.78 -6.38
C TYR A 141 2.63 -5.06 -4.91
N GLU A 142 2.53 -6.35 -4.55
CA GLU A 142 2.47 -6.78 -3.15
C GLU A 142 3.77 -6.42 -2.42
N PHE A 143 4.91 -6.60 -3.08
CA PHE A 143 6.18 -6.16 -2.53
C PHE A 143 6.20 -4.67 -2.22
N LEU A 144 5.73 -3.82 -3.14
CA LEU A 144 5.63 -2.38 -2.91
C LEU A 144 4.70 -2.06 -1.74
N ALA A 145 3.52 -2.69 -1.68
CA ALA A 145 2.55 -2.45 -0.62
C ALA A 145 3.12 -2.81 0.76
N VAL A 146 3.77 -3.98 0.88
CA VAL A 146 4.43 -4.39 2.13
C VAL A 146 5.58 -3.44 2.51
N LEU A 147 6.39 -2.96 1.57
CA LEU A 147 7.41 -1.96 1.87
C LEU A 147 6.83 -0.64 2.37
N ILE A 148 5.68 -0.23 1.85
CA ILE A 148 4.97 0.98 2.30
C ILE A 148 4.43 0.77 3.72
N GLU A 149 3.85 -0.38 4.05
CA GLU A 149 3.44 -0.70 5.41
C GLU A 149 4.62 -0.59 6.39
N ASN A 150 5.75 -1.24 6.08
CA ASN A 150 6.97 -1.14 6.90
C ASN A 150 7.51 0.29 7.00
N TYR A 151 7.40 1.08 5.96
CA TYR A 151 7.86 2.47 5.94
C TYR A 151 7.10 3.34 6.94
N PHE A 152 5.80 3.11 7.12
CA PHE A 152 4.96 3.90 8.03
C PHE A 152 4.91 3.33 9.45
N GLU A 153 4.94 2.02 9.63
CA GLU A 153 4.74 1.39 10.93
C GLU A 153 6.05 1.14 11.69
N THR A 154 7.11 0.73 10.99
CA THR A 154 8.41 0.44 11.62
C THR A 154 9.56 1.12 10.88
N PRO A 155 9.53 2.47 10.71
CA PRO A 155 10.48 3.20 9.87
C PRO A 155 11.94 3.02 10.31
N ASP A 156 12.22 3.00 11.61
CA ASP A 156 13.58 2.87 12.13
C ASP A 156 14.16 1.50 11.86
N ASP A 157 13.39 0.43 12.10
CA ASP A 157 13.80 -0.94 11.80
C ASP A 157 13.96 -1.14 10.29
N PHE A 158 13.02 -0.63 9.51
CA PHE A 158 13.10 -0.71 8.05
C PHE A 158 14.31 0.04 7.50
N GLN A 159 14.62 1.22 8.01
CA GLN A 159 15.80 1.97 7.62
C GLN A 159 17.09 1.26 8.00
N LYS A 160 17.14 0.63 9.17
CA LYS A 160 18.30 -0.12 9.66
C LYS A 160 18.54 -1.37 8.84
N GLU A 161 17.52 -2.19 8.63
CA GLU A 161 17.63 -3.49 7.95
C GLU A 161 17.76 -3.36 6.43
N PHE A 162 17.01 -2.44 5.82
CA PHE A 162 16.92 -2.26 4.37
C PHE A 162 17.04 -0.77 3.95
N PRO A 163 18.16 -0.10 4.29
CA PRO A 163 18.33 1.34 4.09
C PRO A 163 18.12 1.79 2.63
N VAL A 164 18.53 0.95 1.67
CA VAL A 164 18.35 1.26 0.24
C VAL A 164 16.88 1.25 -0.15
N PHE A 165 16.08 0.31 0.34
CA PHE A 165 14.65 0.24 0.05
C PHE A 165 13.90 1.36 0.75
N TYR A 166 14.18 1.62 2.02
CA TYR A 166 13.66 2.75 2.77
C TYR A 166 13.84 4.07 2.00
N GLN A 167 15.06 4.36 1.57
CA GLN A 167 15.34 5.60 0.82
C GLN A 167 14.62 5.67 -0.54
N LYS A 168 14.36 4.53 -1.18
CA LYS A 168 13.58 4.50 -2.42
C LYS A 168 12.09 4.79 -2.17
N ILE A 169 11.51 4.18 -1.12
CA ILE A 169 10.12 4.47 -0.71
C ILE A 169 9.98 5.95 -0.34
N ARG A 170 10.85 6.45 0.54
CA ARG A 170 10.86 7.86 0.93
C ARG A 170 10.85 8.82 -0.26
N LYS A 171 11.75 8.60 -1.23
CA LYS A 171 11.82 9.41 -2.45
C LYS A 171 10.63 9.20 -3.38
N MET A 172 10.06 8.00 -3.39
CA MET A 172 8.87 7.68 -4.18
C MET A 172 7.65 8.46 -3.69
N LEU A 173 7.51 8.58 -2.36
CA LEU A 173 6.44 9.31 -1.69
C LEU A 173 6.74 10.81 -1.51
N ASN A 174 7.95 11.26 -1.89
CA ASN A 174 8.41 12.65 -1.77
C ASN A 174 8.37 13.15 -0.31
N GLN A 175 8.80 12.31 0.63
CA GLN A 175 8.84 12.57 2.08
C GLN A 175 10.27 12.64 2.62
#